data_357f8db1fd3870ec68615f32fe73539d
#
_entry.id   357f8db1fd3870ec68615f32fe73539d
#
_cell.length_a   1.000
_cell.length_b   1.000
_cell.length_c   1.000
_cell.angle_alpha   90.00
_cell.angle_beta   90.00
_cell.angle_gamma   90.00
#
_symmetry.space_group_name_H-M   'P 1'
#
loop_
_entity.id
_entity.type
_entity.pdbx_description
1 polymer ?
#
loop_
_entity_poly.entity_id
_entity_poly.type
_entity_poly.pdbx_seq_one_letter_code
_entity_poly.pdbx_strand_id
1 'polypeptide(L)'
;MLSSCRNPQVPANLQEKLDSIKTLEQLEQLRAQGISLEEASPMQQFYDSLAVQALPLSYSEDYVAMLPNYQPVPQALVQLMNFEGRMNPMAIALPETISKRLMILAADEGDDRYSLWLYVLDSEYFPTDKLCLYSPKRQAQEPDDQSTMEFSITSAYVIFLTTYTADHKTKQQRLFVINDAQKFVELIPQ
;
A
#
# COMPACT_ATOMS: atom_id res chain seq x y z
N MET A 1 -30.56 63.81 -12.37
CA MET A 1 -29.32 63.20 -12.82
C MET A 1 -28.76 62.42 -11.66
N LEU A 2 -28.97 61.09 -11.67
CA LEU A 2 -28.48 60.18 -10.64
C LEU A 2 -27.19 59.53 -11.16
N SER A 3 -26.05 59.88 -10.54
CA SER A 3 -24.77 59.38 -10.84
C SER A 3 -24.66 57.95 -10.25
N SER A 4 -24.60 56.93 -11.09
CA SER A 4 -24.43 55.54 -10.71
C SER A 4 -22.96 55.32 -10.39
N CYS A 5 -22.64 55.15 -9.11
CA CYS A 5 -21.33 54.68 -8.68
C CYS A 5 -21.17 53.19 -9.07
N ARG A 6 -20.45 52.92 -10.14
CA ARG A 6 -19.98 51.59 -10.47
C ARG A 6 -18.91 51.18 -9.44
N ASN A 7 -19.22 50.17 -8.66
CA ASN A 7 -18.22 49.48 -7.85
C ASN A 7 -17.15 48.87 -8.80
N PRO A 8 -15.87 49.09 -8.59
CA PRO A 8 -14.83 48.45 -9.39
C PRO A 8 -14.87 46.97 -9.09
N GLN A 9 -15.19 46.16 -10.09
CA GLN A 9 -15.03 44.69 -10.02
C GLN A 9 -13.55 44.38 -9.87
N VAL A 10 -13.18 43.75 -8.74
CA VAL A 10 -11.85 43.24 -8.52
C VAL A 10 -11.62 42.11 -9.54
N PRO A 11 -10.51 42.11 -10.31
CA PRO A 11 -10.23 41.06 -11.27
C PRO A 11 -10.17 39.70 -10.56
N ALA A 12 -10.73 38.66 -11.17
CA ALA A 12 -10.82 37.31 -10.60
C ALA A 12 -9.44 36.74 -10.17
N ASN A 13 -8.38 37.07 -10.90
CA ASN A 13 -7.00 36.69 -10.55
C ASN A 13 -6.45 37.37 -9.29
N LEU A 14 -6.99 38.53 -8.93
CA LEU A 14 -6.60 39.27 -7.72
C LEU A 14 -7.32 38.69 -6.50
N GLN A 15 -8.57 38.25 -6.66
CA GLN A 15 -9.33 37.58 -5.60
C GLN A 15 -8.69 36.23 -5.25
N GLU A 16 -8.31 35.43 -6.25
CA GLU A 16 -7.63 34.15 -6.07
C GLU A 16 -6.27 34.30 -5.37
N LYS A 17 -5.50 35.34 -5.70
CA LYS A 17 -4.26 35.69 -4.99
C LYS A 17 -4.49 36.14 -3.55
N LEU A 18 -5.51 36.91 -3.27
CA LEU A 18 -5.87 37.35 -1.92
C LEU A 18 -6.33 36.17 -1.06
N ASP A 19 -7.09 35.24 -1.61
CA ASP A 19 -7.54 34.04 -0.92
C ASP A 19 -6.33 33.10 -0.64
N SER A 20 -5.38 33.00 -1.57
CA SER A 20 -4.12 32.28 -1.37
C SER A 20 -3.25 32.90 -0.27
N ILE A 21 -3.15 34.23 -0.20
CA ILE A 21 -2.38 34.95 0.84
C ILE A 21 -3.03 34.72 2.21
N LYS A 22 -4.35 34.84 2.32
CA LYS A 22 -5.06 34.55 3.58
C LYS A 22 -4.88 33.12 4.05
N THR A 23 -4.87 32.18 3.13
CA THR A 23 -4.62 30.77 3.42
C THR A 23 -3.20 30.57 3.96
N LEU A 24 -2.18 31.23 3.36
CA LEU A 24 -0.80 31.18 3.83
C LEU A 24 -0.63 31.80 5.22
N GLU A 25 -1.25 32.98 5.48
CA GLU A 25 -1.21 33.59 6.80
C GLU A 25 -1.87 32.72 7.87
N GLN A 26 -2.99 32.05 7.55
CA GLN A 26 -3.64 31.11 8.43
C GLN A 26 -2.77 29.87 8.69
N LEU A 27 -2.09 29.35 7.68
CA LEU A 27 -1.15 28.26 7.81
C LEU A 27 0.05 28.62 8.71
N GLU A 28 0.60 29.84 8.55
CA GLU A 28 1.68 30.33 9.40
C GLU A 28 1.25 30.52 10.86
N GLN A 29 0.03 31.03 11.10
CA GLN A 29 -0.52 31.14 12.45
C GLN A 29 -0.72 29.79 13.13
N LEU A 30 -1.19 28.78 12.41
CA LEU A 30 -1.37 27.43 12.93
C LEU A 30 -0.03 26.75 13.20
N ARG A 31 1.00 26.95 12.35
CA ARG A 31 2.37 26.51 12.60
C ARG A 31 2.97 27.18 13.84
N ALA A 32 2.74 28.47 14.03
CA ALA A 32 3.18 29.20 15.22
C ALA A 32 2.52 28.70 16.53
N GLN A 33 1.34 28.09 16.43
CA GLN A 33 0.64 27.43 17.54
C GLN A 33 1.09 25.96 17.76
N GLY A 34 2.10 25.46 17.00
CA GLY A 34 2.59 24.11 17.09
C GLY A 34 1.68 23.06 16.43
N ILE A 35 0.70 23.50 15.64
CA ILE A 35 -0.17 22.64 14.86
C ILE A 35 0.53 22.41 13.52
N SER A 36 1.09 21.23 13.32
CA SER A 36 1.63 20.80 12.01
C SER A 36 0.45 20.52 11.08
N LEU A 37 0.25 21.41 10.12
CA LEU A 37 -0.67 21.22 9.00
C LEU A 37 0.13 20.75 7.78
N GLU A 38 0.90 19.70 7.93
CA GLU A 38 1.32 18.94 6.77
C GLU A 38 0.06 18.24 6.23
N GLU A 39 -0.40 18.68 5.08
CA GLU A 39 -1.44 17.94 4.37
C GLU A 39 -0.89 16.53 4.14
N ALA A 40 -1.60 15.53 4.65
CA ALA A 40 -1.22 14.16 4.47
C ALA A 40 -0.99 13.88 2.98
N SER A 41 0.12 13.24 2.65
CA SER A 41 0.42 12.90 1.25
C SER A 41 -0.70 12.06 0.64
N PRO A 42 -0.90 12.06 -0.69
CA PRO A 42 -1.91 11.21 -1.32
C PRO A 42 -1.75 9.73 -0.97
N MET A 43 -0.51 9.26 -0.77
CA MET A 43 -0.24 7.89 -0.34
C MET A 43 -0.66 7.67 1.11
N GLN A 44 -0.40 8.62 2.01
CA GLN A 44 -0.87 8.55 3.40
C GLN A 44 -2.39 8.53 3.47
N GLN A 45 -3.07 9.44 2.77
CA GLN A 45 -4.53 9.48 2.73
C GLN A 45 -5.13 8.17 2.22
N PHE A 46 -4.51 7.58 1.20
CA PHE A 46 -4.92 6.28 0.68
C PHE A 46 -4.70 5.17 1.72
N TYR A 47 -3.49 5.08 2.30
CA TYR A 47 -3.17 4.07 3.32
C TYR A 47 -4.12 4.14 4.51
N ASP A 48 -4.40 5.35 5.02
CA ASP A 48 -5.30 5.60 6.15
C ASP A 48 -6.77 5.25 5.83
N SER A 49 -7.14 5.20 4.55
CA SER A 49 -8.47 4.80 4.09
C SER A 49 -8.66 3.29 3.97
N LEU A 50 -7.56 2.51 3.98
CA LEU A 50 -7.63 1.07 3.78
C LEU A 50 -8.25 0.35 4.99
N ALA A 51 -9.00 -0.70 4.72
CA ALA A 51 -9.37 -1.65 5.74
C ALA A 51 -8.10 -2.34 6.29
N VAL A 52 -8.11 -2.70 7.57
CA VAL A 52 -6.98 -3.36 8.22
C VAL A 52 -7.25 -4.85 8.35
N GLN A 53 -6.40 -5.66 7.73
CA GLN A 53 -6.40 -7.11 7.86
C GLN A 53 -5.74 -7.51 9.18
N ALA A 54 -6.47 -8.23 10.01
CA ALA A 54 -5.92 -8.72 11.28
C ALA A 54 -4.78 -9.75 11.07
N LEU A 55 -3.84 -9.77 12.00
CA LEU A 55 -2.78 -10.77 12.09
C LEU A 55 -3.05 -11.75 13.26
N PRO A 56 -2.63 -13.01 13.19
CA PRO A 56 -1.89 -13.63 12.09
C PRO A 56 -2.75 -13.85 10.85
N LEU A 57 -2.12 -13.77 9.68
CA LEU A 57 -2.73 -14.05 8.39
C LEU A 57 -2.05 -15.25 7.75
N SER A 58 -2.83 -16.20 7.25
CA SER A 58 -2.33 -17.35 6.50
C SER A 58 -3.03 -17.48 5.16
N TYR A 59 -2.33 -18.09 4.22
CA TYR A 59 -2.90 -18.42 2.93
C TYR A 59 -4.17 -19.27 3.07
N SER A 60 -5.15 -18.96 2.26
CA SER A 60 -6.24 -19.86 1.90
C SER A 60 -6.69 -19.54 0.47
N GLU A 61 -7.22 -20.53 -0.24
CA GLU A 61 -7.74 -20.33 -1.59
C GLU A 61 -8.85 -19.27 -1.61
N ASP A 62 -9.76 -19.32 -0.65
CA ASP A 62 -10.85 -18.35 -0.51
C ASP A 62 -10.33 -16.93 -0.30
N TYR A 63 -9.30 -16.75 0.52
CA TYR A 63 -8.72 -15.43 0.77
C TYR A 63 -8.13 -14.82 -0.50
N VAL A 64 -7.40 -15.61 -1.28
CA VAL A 64 -6.76 -15.15 -2.52
C VAL A 64 -7.79 -14.92 -3.63
N ALA A 65 -8.85 -15.73 -3.69
CA ALA A 65 -9.89 -15.61 -4.70
C ALA A 65 -10.85 -14.44 -4.43
N MET A 66 -11.22 -14.21 -3.16
CA MET A 66 -12.24 -13.22 -2.80
C MET A 66 -11.67 -11.85 -2.42
N LEU A 67 -10.42 -11.75 -2.01
CA LEU A 67 -9.76 -10.51 -1.56
C LEU A 67 -10.66 -9.69 -0.61
N PRO A 68 -11.04 -10.24 0.56
CA PRO A 68 -12.02 -9.61 1.43
C PRO A 68 -11.54 -8.23 1.90
N ASN A 69 -12.40 -7.21 1.74
CA ASN A 69 -12.16 -5.81 2.14
C ASN A 69 -11.02 -5.09 1.40
N TYR A 70 -10.49 -5.66 0.32
CA TYR A 70 -9.52 -4.94 -0.52
C TYR A 70 -10.18 -3.76 -1.24
N GLN A 71 -9.43 -2.69 -1.41
CA GLN A 71 -9.86 -1.48 -2.11
C GLN A 71 -9.00 -1.22 -3.35
N PRO A 72 -9.58 -0.68 -4.44
CA PRO A 72 -8.83 -0.33 -5.64
C PRO A 72 -7.75 0.71 -5.34
N VAL A 73 -6.54 0.51 -5.86
CA VAL A 73 -5.46 1.48 -5.78
C VAL A 73 -5.65 2.56 -6.83
N PRO A 74 -5.68 3.87 -6.47
CA PRO A 74 -5.73 4.96 -7.44
C PRO A 74 -4.59 4.89 -8.45
N GLN A 75 -4.89 5.08 -9.73
CA GLN A 75 -3.91 4.98 -10.82
C GLN A 75 -2.66 5.86 -10.61
N ALA A 76 -2.84 7.05 -10.03
CA ALA A 76 -1.73 7.95 -9.71
C ALA A 76 -0.74 7.35 -8.69
N LEU A 77 -1.21 6.50 -7.78
CA LEU A 77 -0.37 5.86 -6.76
C LEU A 77 0.31 4.59 -7.27
N VAL A 78 -0.27 3.91 -8.26
CA VAL A 78 0.34 2.70 -8.86
C VAL A 78 1.75 2.98 -9.36
N GLN A 79 1.97 4.15 -9.96
CA GLN A 79 3.28 4.55 -10.48
C GLN A 79 4.32 4.74 -9.36
N LEU A 80 3.90 5.23 -8.19
CA LEU A 80 4.77 5.42 -7.03
C LEU A 80 5.22 4.10 -6.40
N MET A 81 4.42 3.05 -6.58
CA MET A 81 4.66 1.74 -5.97
C MET A 81 5.65 0.88 -6.74
N ASN A 82 6.16 1.36 -7.88
CA ASN A 82 6.99 0.55 -8.79
C ASN A 82 6.41 -0.85 -9.01
N PHE A 83 5.11 -0.87 -9.30
CA PHE A 83 4.33 -2.08 -9.42
C PHE A 83 4.38 -2.58 -10.86
N GLU A 84 4.96 -3.76 -11.07
CA GLU A 84 5.09 -4.39 -12.39
C GLU A 84 3.89 -5.26 -12.77
N GLY A 85 2.85 -5.21 -11.96
CA GLY A 85 1.64 -6.01 -12.13
C GLY A 85 0.72 -5.51 -13.24
N ARG A 86 -0.17 -6.39 -13.66
CA ARG A 86 -1.25 -6.09 -14.59
C ARG A 86 -2.35 -5.28 -13.92
N MET A 87 -3.32 -4.88 -14.68
CA MET A 87 -4.36 -3.89 -14.40
C MET A 87 -5.06 -4.00 -13.05
N ASN A 88 -5.43 -2.83 -12.50
CA ASN A 88 -6.32 -2.66 -11.35
C ASN A 88 -5.83 -3.31 -10.04
N PRO A 89 -4.66 -2.93 -9.49
CA PRO A 89 -4.26 -3.43 -8.19
C PRO A 89 -5.26 -3.03 -7.11
N MET A 90 -5.49 -3.95 -6.18
CA MET A 90 -6.29 -3.72 -4.98
C MET A 90 -5.39 -3.81 -3.75
N ALA A 91 -5.72 -3.11 -2.68
CA ALA A 91 -4.89 -3.04 -1.49
C ALA A 91 -5.68 -3.24 -0.20
N ILE A 92 -5.00 -3.75 0.82
CA ILE A 92 -5.45 -3.81 2.20
C ILE A 92 -4.26 -3.50 3.12
N ALA A 93 -4.48 -2.77 4.22
CA ALA A 93 -3.44 -2.50 5.20
C ALA A 93 -3.28 -3.67 6.18
N LEU A 94 -2.09 -3.82 6.75
CA LEU A 94 -1.87 -4.62 7.95
C LEU A 94 -1.85 -3.71 9.18
N PRO A 95 -2.00 -4.25 10.41
CA PRO A 95 -1.94 -3.43 11.61
C PRO A 95 -0.64 -2.62 11.67
N GLU A 96 -0.76 -1.32 11.90
CA GLU A 96 0.41 -0.44 12.00
C GLU A 96 1.07 -0.58 13.37
N THR A 97 2.41 -0.44 13.40
CA THR A 97 3.19 -0.29 14.62
C THR A 97 3.99 1.01 14.55
N ILE A 98 4.62 1.40 15.65
CA ILE A 98 5.47 2.62 15.69
C ILE A 98 6.54 2.61 14.60
N SER A 99 7.03 1.42 14.22
CA SER A 99 8.15 1.28 13.28
C SER A 99 7.79 0.60 11.96
N LYS A 100 6.55 0.15 11.75
CA LYS A 100 6.20 -0.64 10.57
C LYS A 100 4.83 -0.26 10.03
N ARG A 101 4.80 0.09 8.75
CA ARG A 101 3.61 0.27 7.92
C ARG A 101 3.67 -0.69 6.76
N LEU A 102 2.68 -1.57 6.69
CA LEU A 102 2.62 -2.60 5.67
C LEU A 102 1.25 -2.63 5.00
N MET A 103 1.26 -2.93 3.72
CA MET A 103 0.04 -3.22 2.98
C MET A 103 0.26 -4.39 2.03
N ILE A 104 -0.81 -5.13 1.75
CA ILE A 104 -0.81 -6.17 0.72
C ILE A 104 -1.48 -5.60 -0.52
N LEU A 105 -0.80 -5.71 -1.65
CA LEU A 105 -1.32 -5.43 -2.98
C LEU A 105 -1.69 -6.73 -3.66
N ALA A 106 -2.90 -6.80 -4.18
CA ALA A 106 -3.35 -7.86 -5.05
C ALA A 106 -3.32 -7.37 -6.49
N ALA A 107 -2.63 -8.10 -7.36
CA ALA A 107 -2.58 -7.83 -8.80
C ALA A 107 -3.42 -8.85 -9.53
N ASP A 108 -4.33 -8.38 -10.37
CA ASP A 108 -5.10 -9.23 -11.28
C ASP A 108 -4.17 -9.84 -12.34
N GLU A 109 -4.12 -11.17 -12.38
CA GLU A 109 -3.31 -11.93 -13.32
C GLU A 109 -4.14 -12.50 -14.49
N GLY A 110 -5.46 -12.23 -14.48
CA GLY A 110 -6.45 -12.78 -15.38
C GLY A 110 -7.07 -14.09 -14.88
N ASP A 111 -8.22 -14.46 -15.44
CA ASP A 111 -8.97 -15.66 -15.07
C ASP A 111 -9.31 -15.75 -13.57
N ASP A 112 -9.71 -14.62 -12.98
CA ASP A 112 -10.04 -14.48 -11.55
C ASP A 112 -8.90 -14.94 -10.61
N ARG A 113 -7.66 -14.80 -11.05
CA ARG A 113 -6.47 -15.13 -10.26
C ARG A 113 -5.66 -13.89 -9.91
N TYR A 114 -5.23 -13.82 -8.68
CA TYR A 114 -4.48 -12.70 -8.14
C TYR A 114 -3.09 -13.13 -7.66
N SER A 115 -2.09 -12.29 -7.89
CA SER A 115 -0.83 -12.36 -7.15
C SER A 115 -0.87 -11.40 -5.97
N LEU A 116 -0.26 -11.77 -4.84
CA LEU A 116 -0.21 -10.97 -3.63
C LEU A 116 1.23 -10.52 -3.34
N TRP A 117 1.37 -9.21 -3.07
CA TRP A 117 2.64 -8.58 -2.79
C TRP A 117 2.58 -7.79 -1.49
N LEU A 118 3.45 -8.10 -0.55
CA LEU A 118 3.60 -7.34 0.68
C LEU A 118 4.55 -6.17 0.47
N TYR A 119 4.09 -4.97 0.77
CA TYR A 119 4.85 -3.73 0.69
C TYR A 119 5.16 -3.22 2.09
N VAL A 120 6.39 -2.72 2.27
CA VAL A 120 6.80 -1.96 3.45
C VAL A 120 6.86 -0.49 3.04
N LEU A 121 6.29 0.38 3.88
CA LEU A 121 6.31 1.83 3.70
C LEU A 121 7.17 2.46 4.79
N ASP A 122 7.87 3.55 4.45
CA ASP A 122 8.61 4.37 5.41
C ASP A 122 7.70 5.31 6.22
N SER A 123 8.30 6.21 7.00
CA SER A 123 7.58 7.20 7.80
C SER A 123 6.80 8.22 6.97
N GLU A 124 7.18 8.41 5.71
CA GLU A 124 6.53 9.32 4.75
C GLU A 124 5.57 8.59 3.80
N TYR A 125 5.29 7.31 4.07
CA TYR A 125 4.43 6.42 3.29
C TYR A 125 4.97 6.06 1.90
N PHE A 126 6.28 6.24 1.64
CA PHE A 126 6.89 5.77 0.39
C PHE A 126 7.22 4.28 0.48
N PRO A 127 6.94 3.50 -0.59
CA PRO A 127 7.32 2.09 -0.65
C PRO A 127 8.85 1.95 -0.62
N THR A 128 9.36 1.22 0.34
CA THR A 128 10.80 0.97 0.52
C THR A 128 11.22 -0.39 0.02
N ASP A 129 10.32 -1.38 0.12
CA ASP A 129 10.57 -2.74 -0.34
C ASP A 129 9.28 -3.51 -0.60
N LYS A 130 9.37 -4.60 -1.35
CA LYS A 130 8.24 -5.49 -1.66
C LYS A 130 8.65 -6.95 -1.66
N LEU A 131 7.77 -7.81 -1.19
CA LEU A 131 7.93 -9.27 -1.15
C LEU A 131 6.73 -9.95 -1.81
N CYS A 132 6.97 -10.81 -2.80
CA CYS A 132 5.91 -11.63 -3.37
C CYS A 132 5.49 -12.72 -2.37
N LEU A 133 4.24 -12.63 -1.88
CA LEU A 133 3.65 -13.63 -0.98
C LEU A 133 3.08 -14.82 -1.74
N TYR A 134 2.43 -14.54 -2.87
CA TYR A 134 1.72 -15.53 -3.68
C TYR A 134 1.71 -15.12 -5.15
N SER A 135 1.89 -16.08 -6.04
CA SER A 135 1.77 -15.85 -7.48
C SER A 135 1.31 -17.12 -8.20
N PRO A 136 0.17 -17.10 -8.88
CA PRO A 136 -0.31 -18.25 -9.65
C PRO A 136 0.60 -18.62 -10.83
N LYS A 137 1.37 -17.64 -11.37
CA LYS A 137 2.29 -17.87 -12.48
C LYS A 137 3.53 -18.64 -12.08
N ARG A 138 4.02 -18.49 -10.84
CA ARG A 138 5.17 -19.25 -10.34
C ARG A 138 4.85 -20.73 -10.18
N GLN A 139 3.56 -21.04 -10.02
CA GLN A 139 3.07 -22.42 -9.96
C GLN A 139 3.03 -23.09 -11.34
N ALA A 140 2.98 -22.30 -12.43
CA ALA A 140 2.79 -22.79 -13.80
C ALA A 140 4.09 -22.83 -14.63
N GLN A 141 5.26 -22.51 -14.07
CA GLN A 141 6.51 -22.38 -14.85
C GLN A 141 7.15 -23.70 -15.25
N GLU A 142 6.80 -24.81 -14.58
CA GLU A 142 7.23 -26.14 -14.99
C GLU A 142 6.00 -27.04 -15.15
N PRO A 143 5.73 -27.59 -16.36
CA PRO A 143 4.54 -28.40 -16.63
C PRO A 143 4.41 -29.65 -15.74
N ASP A 144 5.51 -30.12 -15.19
CA ASP A 144 5.57 -31.28 -14.31
C ASP A 144 5.66 -30.94 -12.81
N ASP A 145 5.88 -29.66 -12.44
CA ASP A 145 5.98 -29.23 -11.04
C ASP A 145 4.65 -28.59 -10.59
N GLN A 146 3.71 -29.41 -10.14
CA GLN A 146 2.46 -28.99 -9.49
C GLN A 146 2.72 -28.47 -8.07
N SER A 147 3.80 -27.71 -7.87
CA SER A 147 4.09 -27.14 -6.56
C SER A 147 3.11 -26.00 -6.25
N THR A 148 2.64 -25.98 -5.01
CA THR A 148 1.80 -24.90 -4.48
C THR A 148 2.63 -24.02 -3.55
N MET A 149 2.38 -22.71 -3.58
CA MET A 149 3.02 -21.76 -2.68
C MET A 149 1.99 -21.22 -1.69
N GLU A 150 2.34 -21.26 -0.42
CA GLU A 150 1.56 -20.73 0.68
C GLU A 150 2.38 -19.70 1.46
N PHE A 151 1.69 -18.79 2.11
CA PHE A 151 2.32 -17.82 2.99
C PHE A 151 1.65 -17.77 4.36
N SER A 152 2.39 -17.34 5.36
CA SER A 152 1.81 -16.88 6.62
C SER A 152 2.57 -15.67 7.15
N ILE A 153 1.84 -14.76 7.79
CA ILE A 153 2.37 -13.57 8.45
C ILE A 153 1.94 -13.63 9.91
N THR A 154 2.91 -13.68 10.81
CA THR A 154 2.63 -13.73 12.25
C THR A 154 2.28 -12.34 12.80
N SER A 155 1.74 -12.29 14.02
CA SER A 155 1.51 -11.03 14.74
C SER A 155 2.80 -10.24 15.04
N ALA A 156 3.97 -10.88 14.97
CA ALA A 156 5.28 -10.25 15.10
C ALA A 156 5.90 -9.83 13.74
N TYR A 157 5.13 -9.90 12.64
CA TYR A 157 5.57 -9.59 11.27
C TYR A 157 6.71 -10.50 10.77
N VAL A 158 6.75 -11.73 11.23
CA VAL A 158 7.57 -12.78 10.64
C VAL A 158 6.78 -13.40 9.49
N ILE A 159 7.39 -13.44 8.30
CA ILE A 159 6.75 -13.93 7.08
C ILE A 159 7.36 -15.30 6.73
N PHE A 160 6.52 -16.28 6.56
CA PHE A 160 6.90 -17.60 6.06
C PHE A 160 6.35 -17.76 4.65
N LEU A 161 7.22 -18.15 3.73
CA LEU A 161 6.85 -18.60 2.39
C LEU A 161 7.17 -20.08 2.29
N THR A 162 6.16 -20.90 2.06
CA THR A 162 6.30 -22.36 2.00
C THR A 162 5.91 -22.85 0.62
N THR A 163 6.77 -23.60 -0.02
CA THR A 163 6.48 -24.29 -1.28
C THR A 163 6.28 -25.77 -1.00
N TYR A 164 5.19 -26.33 -1.49
CA TYR A 164 4.86 -27.74 -1.39
C TYR A 164 5.00 -28.42 -2.75
N THR A 165 5.37 -29.68 -2.74
CA THR A 165 5.29 -30.55 -3.91
C THR A 165 3.86 -31.01 -4.16
N ALA A 166 3.57 -31.62 -5.32
CA ALA A 166 2.24 -32.13 -5.68
C ALA A 166 1.65 -33.14 -4.66
N ASP A 167 2.51 -33.86 -3.94
CA ASP A 167 2.12 -34.76 -2.85
C ASP A 167 2.01 -34.08 -1.48
N HIS A 168 1.92 -32.74 -1.47
CA HIS A 168 1.82 -31.88 -0.29
C HIS A 168 2.98 -32.00 0.72
N LYS A 169 4.14 -32.45 0.28
CA LYS A 169 5.35 -32.38 1.11
C LYS A 169 6.01 -31.04 0.98
N THR A 170 6.53 -30.50 2.08
CA THR A 170 7.28 -29.24 2.07
C THR A 170 8.55 -29.41 1.22
N LYS A 171 8.64 -28.66 0.12
CA LYS A 171 9.81 -28.59 -0.75
C LYS A 171 10.82 -27.57 -0.22
N GLN A 172 10.33 -26.40 0.17
CA GLN A 172 11.16 -25.31 0.68
C GLN A 172 10.35 -24.42 1.62
N GLN A 173 10.98 -23.97 2.70
CA GLN A 173 10.44 -22.91 3.55
C GLN A 173 11.46 -21.79 3.66
N ARG A 174 11.01 -20.58 3.43
CA ARG A 174 11.79 -19.34 3.54
C ARG A 174 11.18 -18.46 4.60
N LEU A 175 12.01 -17.85 5.41
CA LEU A 175 11.62 -16.98 6.52
C LEU A 175 12.13 -15.57 6.27
N PHE A 176 11.23 -14.58 6.40
CA PHE A 176 11.59 -13.18 6.23
C PHE A 176 11.19 -12.38 7.47
N VAL A 177 12.00 -11.37 7.77
CA VAL A 177 11.74 -10.32 8.75
C VAL A 177 11.95 -8.96 8.10
N ILE A 178 11.42 -7.92 8.73
CA ILE A 178 11.63 -6.54 8.30
C ILE A 178 12.67 -5.92 9.22
N ASN A 179 13.78 -5.45 8.65
CA ASN A 179 14.86 -4.78 9.39
C ASN A 179 14.55 -3.30 9.66
N ASP A 180 15.44 -2.63 10.40
CA ASP A 180 15.29 -1.20 10.75
C ASP A 180 15.36 -0.26 9.53
N ALA A 181 15.95 -0.72 8.41
CA ALA A 181 15.97 0.01 7.14
C ALA A 181 14.68 -0.20 6.31
N GLN A 182 13.63 -0.77 6.90
CA GLN A 182 12.35 -1.06 6.23
C GLN A 182 12.54 -1.97 4.99
N LYS A 183 13.40 -3.00 5.10
CA LYS A 183 13.69 -3.98 4.05
C LYS A 183 13.37 -5.39 4.52
N PHE A 184 12.89 -6.23 3.60
CA PHE A 184 12.77 -7.66 3.85
C PHE A 184 14.15 -8.32 3.87
N VAL A 185 14.42 -9.06 4.93
CA VAL A 185 15.65 -9.85 5.09
C VAL A 185 15.27 -11.30 5.28
N GLU A 186 15.84 -12.16 4.42
CA GLU A 186 15.67 -13.59 4.55
C GLU A 186 16.58 -14.12 5.66
N LEU A 187 15.99 -14.81 6.62
CA LEU A 187 16.72 -15.51 7.66
C LEU A 187 17.03 -16.93 7.17
N ILE A 188 18.32 -17.20 6.95
CA ILE A 188 18.80 -18.55 6.58
C ILE A 188 18.96 -19.33 7.88
N PRO A 189 18.27 -20.46 8.07
CA PRO A 189 18.52 -21.34 9.21
C PRO A 189 19.99 -21.78 9.18
N GLN A 190 20.70 -21.59 10.30
CA GLN A 190 22.06 -22.11 10.47
C GLN A 190 22.03 -23.61 10.78
#